data_1e0f5df3bad6d66dc5ea6ac98440744e
#
_entry.id   1e0f5df3bad6d66dc5ea6ac98440744e
#
_cell.length_a   1.000
_cell.length_b   1.000
_cell.length_c   1.000
_cell.angle_alpha   90.00
_cell.angle_beta   90.00
_cell.angle_gamma   90.00
#
_symmetry.space_group_name_H-M   'P 1'
#
loop_
_entity.id
_entity.type
_entity.pdbx_description
1 polymer ?
#
loop_
_entity_poly.entity_id
_entity_poly.type
_entity_poly.pdbx_seq_one_letter_code
_entity_poly.pdbx_strand_id
1 'polypeptide(L)'
;MSDANNTPRAPQGLREKRARRQRINRIKTGIILFIVIWMTVCMGLNVFLMIRVSSLQDQIGILAAKMIESTQPRKETNAPSPEAVGDYVIYDTGETEEEASVEDLSAAKEKVRECISLADNLRKDGDPMTVYLTFDDGPSANTPEILSVLKNHGVKATFFVTGKEGDEAKEWYNQIVSDGHTLGMHSYSHKYSTIYESVDAFDADFTALQGFLKDTTGMSCQFYRFPGGSSNQVSNTDMNEFIDYLGEHGMIYYDWNVVCGDATSQIYTTDELVQNVMADVVKYKYSVVLMHDAAEKDSTVEALEKILQQLEEMDAVILPITVDSPVIHHNLS
;
A
#
# COMPACT_ATOMS: atom_id res chain seq x y z
N MET A 1 -50.20 -65.14 -54.39
CA MET A 1 -50.73 -65.20 -53.04
C MET A 1 -49.65 -64.92 -52.08
N SER A 2 -49.80 -63.83 -51.48
CA SER A 2 -48.84 -63.03 -50.78
C SER A 2 -48.71 -63.43 -49.33
N ASP A 3 -47.55 -63.72 -48.82
CA ASP A 3 -47.33 -63.78 -47.39
C ASP A 3 -46.58 -62.51 -46.94
N ALA A 4 -47.32 -61.77 -46.12
CA ALA A 4 -46.96 -60.51 -45.62
C ALA A 4 -45.86 -60.60 -44.55
N ASN A 5 -44.90 -59.80 -44.74
CA ASN A 5 -43.77 -59.43 -43.92
C ASN A 5 -44.17 -59.14 -42.44
N ASN A 6 -44.05 -60.18 -41.57
CA ASN A 6 -44.27 -60.02 -40.13
C ASN A 6 -42.92 -59.92 -39.39
N THR A 7 -42.32 -58.77 -39.40
CA THR A 7 -41.17 -58.51 -38.57
C THR A 7 -41.62 -58.16 -37.14
N PRO A 8 -41.14 -58.86 -36.11
CA PRO A 8 -41.60 -58.66 -34.74
C PRO A 8 -41.16 -57.30 -34.23
N ARG A 9 -42.12 -56.45 -33.87
CA ARG A 9 -41.83 -55.16 -33.22
C ARG A 9 -41.19 -55.41 -31.84
N ALA A 10 -39.96 -54.92 -31.67
CA ALA A 10 -39.28 -55.02 -30.40
C ALA A 10 -40.09 -54.38 -29.24
N PRO A 11 -40.07 -54.98 -28.03
CA PRO A 11 -40.85 -54.53 -26.87
C PRO A 11 -40.61 -53.05 -26.55
N GLN A 12 -41.69 -52.32 -26.28
CA GLN A 12 -41.62 -50.84 -26.01
C GLN A 12 -40.59 -50.45 -24.98
N GLY A 13 -40.40 -51.17 -23.88
CA GLY A 13 -39.45 -50.94 -22.85
C GLY A 13 -37.94 -51.00 -23.29
N LEU A 14 -37.65 -51.79 -24.37
CA LEU A 14 -36.29 -51.85 -24.93
C LEU A 14 -35.97 -50.61 -25.80
N ARG A 15 -36.98 -50.06 -26.46
CA ARG A 15 -36.83 -48.82 -27.26
C ARG A 15 -36.60 -47.60 -26.37
N GLU A 16 -37.32 -47.50 -25.25
CA GLU A 16 -37.15 -46.43 -24.26
C GLU A 16 -35.78 -46.49 -23.58
N LYS A 17 -35.32 -47.68 -23.19
CA LYS A 17 -33.97 -47.85 -22.60
C LYS A 17 -32.86 -47.48 -23.59
N ARG A 18 -33.01 -47.80 -24.89
CA ARG A 18 -32.03 -47.39 -25.92
C ARG A 18 -32.06 -45.89 -26.15
N ALA A 19 -33.22 -45.25 -26.22
CA ALA A 19 -33.36 -43.80 -26.37
C ALA A 19 -32.76 -43.06 -25.19
N ARG A 20 -32.99 -43.52 -23.94
CA ARG A 20 -32.39 -42.95 -22.72
C ARG A 20 -30.86 -43.06 -22.72
N ARG A 21 -30.30 -44.24 -23.10
CA ARG A 21 -28.84 -44.42 -23.23
C ARG A 21 -28.26 -43.51 -24.29
N GLN A 22 -28.88 -43.33 -25.43
CA GLN A 22 -28.42 -42.42 -26.49
C GLN A 22 -28.43 -40.95 -26.02
N ARG A 23 -29.46 -40.55 -25.26
CA ARG A 23 -29.55 -39.20 -24.71
C ARG A 23 -28.44 -38.95 -23.67
N ILE A 24 -28.18 -39.90 -22.77
CA ILE A 24 -27.11 -39.81 -21.78
C ILE A 24 -25.73 -39.74 -22.47
N ASN A 25 -25.49 -40.54 -23.50
CA ASN A 25 -24.23 -40.53 -24.24
C ASN A 25 -24.00 -39.19 -24.97
N ARG A 26 -25.06 -38.62 -25.58
CA ARG A 26 -24.95 -37.28 -26.21
C ARG A 26 -24.59 -36.20 -25.20
N ILE A 27 -25.19 -36.22 -23.99
CA ILE A 27 -24.88 -35.29 -22.92
C ILE A 27 -23.42 -35.47 -22.45
N LYS A 28 -22.99 -36.73 -22.23
CA LYS A 28 -21.59 -37.02 -21.85
C LYS A 28 -20.60 -36.53 -22.90
N THR A 29 -20.87 -36.77 -24.19
CA THR A 29 -19.99 -36.29 -25.28
C THR A 29 -19.98 -34.79 -25.34
N GLY A 30 -21.11 -34.10 -25.13
CA GLY A 30 -21.20 -32.65 -25.07
C GLY A 30 -20.37 -32.05 -23.91
N ILE A 31 -20.43 -32.66 -22.72
CA ILE A 31 -19.64 -32.23 -21.56
C ILE A 31 -18.13 -32.42 -21.82
N ILE A 32 -17.74 -33.56 -22.37
CA ILE A 32 -16.34 -33.83 -22.69
C ILE A 32 -15.82 -32.82 -23.73
N LEU A 33 -16.61 -32.55 -24.78
CA LEU A 33 -16.24 -31.58 -25.80
C LEU A 33 -16.08 -30.16 -25.21
N PHE A 34 -17.01 -29.78 -24.33
CA PHE A 34 -16.93 -28.48 -23.64
C PHE A 34 -15.66 -28.37 -22.77
N ILE A 35 -15.32 -29.41 -22.01
CA ILE A 35 -14.10 -29.42 -21.18
C ILE A 35 -12.84 -29.30 -22.05
N VAL A 36 -12.79 -30.04 -23.17
CA VAL A 36 -11.63 -29.97 -24.10
C VAL A 36 -11.48 -28.59 -24.70
N ILE A 37 -12.58 -27.97 -25.16
CA ILE A 37 -12.55 -26.61 -25.71
C ILE A 37 -12.11 -25.62 -24.62
N TRP A 38 -12.64 -25.73 -23.39
CA TRP A 38 -12.27 -24.87 -22.29
C TRP A 38 -10.77 -24.97 -21.96
N MET A 39 -10.24 -26.21 -21.88
CA MET A 39 -8.81 -26.42 -21.62
C MET A 39 -7.92 -25.84 -22.75
N THR A 40 -8.33 -25.97 -24.02
CA THR A 40 -7.56 -25.39 -25.14
C THR A 40 -7.57 -23.88 -25.12
N VAL A 41 -8.69 -23.25 -24.76
CA VAL A 41 -8.79 -21.79 -24.62
C VAL A 41 -7.91 -21.30 -23.45
N CYS A 42 -7.97 -21.97 -22.29
CA CYS A 42 -7.13 -21.63 -21.15
C CYS A 42 -5.63 -21.78 -21.46
N MET A 43 -5.27 -22.85 -22.18
CA MET A 43 -3.86 -23.06 -22.58
C MET A 43 -3.39 -22.00 -23.57
N GLY A 44 -4.23 -21.60 -24.53
CA GLY A 44 -3.95 -20.50 -25.47
C GLY A 44 -3.77 -19.17 -24.76
N LEU A 45 -4.62 -18.89 -23.76
CA LEU A 45 -4.51 -17.66 -22.96
C LEU A 45 -3.21 -17.63 -22.12
N ASN A 46 -2.82 -18.75 -21.52
CA ASN A 46 -1.57 -18.83 -20.78
C ASN A 46 -0.34 -18.61 -21.69
N VAL A 47 -0.33 -19.19 -22.89
CA VAL A 47 0.76 -18.96 -23.86
C VAL A 47 0.79 -17.50 -24.29
N PHE A 48 -0.36 -16.88 -24.56
CA PHE A 48 -0.44 -15.47 -24.90
C PHE A 48 0.10 -14.57 -23.78
N LEU A 49 -0.27 -14.85 -22.54
CA LEU A 49 0.23 -14.11 -21.36
C LEU A 49 1.75 -14.28 -21.19
N MET A 50 2.30 -15.49 -21.38
CA MET A 50 3.73 -15.71 -21.33
C MET A 50 4.49 -14.90 -22.39
N ILE A 51 3.98 -14.84 -23.61
CA ILE A 51 4.58 -14.04 -24.70
C ILE A 51 4.55 -12.55 -24.35
N ARG A 52 3.45 -12.07 -23.77
CA ARG A 52 3.32 -10.66 -23.34
C ARG A 52 4.29 -10.31 -22.21
N VAL A 53 4.43 -11.20 -21.21
CA VAL A 53 5.39 -11.01 -20.11
C VAL A 53 6.82 -10.99 -20.63
N SER A 54 7.19 -11.90 -21.53
CA SER A 54 8.54 -11.92 -22.14
C SER A 54 8.80 -10.63 -22.93
N SER A 55 7.83 -10.15 -23.72
CA SER A 55 7.96 -8.90 -24.47
C SER A 55 8.12 -7.67 -23.56
N LEU A 56 7.43 -7.64 -22.41
CA LEU A 56 7.60 -6.58 -21.41
C LEU A 56 8.97 -6.64 -20.74
N GLN A 57 9.48 -7.83 -20.44
CA GLN A 57 10.83 -8.00 -19.89
C GLN A 57 11.90 -7.50 -20.86
N ASP A 58 11.75 -7.78 -22.17
CA ASP A 58 12.68 -7.28 -23.19
C ASP A 58 12.63 -5.73 -23.28
N GLN A 59 11.45 -5.11 -23.18
CA GLN A 59 11.31 -3.65 -23.17
C GLN A 59 11.96 -3.02 -21.94
N ILE A 60 11.81 -3.63 -20.76
CA ILE A 60 12.47 -3.19 -19.52
C ILE A 60 13.99 -3.31 -19.67
N GLY A 61 14.50 -4.40 -20.26
CA GLY A 61 15.92 -4.57 -20.53
C GLY A 61 16.51 -3.50 -21.44
N ILE A 62 15.79 -3.12 -22.49
CA ILE A 62 16.20 -2.04 -23.42
C ILE A 62 16.18 -0.67 -22.74
N LEU A 63 15.18 -0.40 -21.89
CA LEU A 63 15.09 0.85 -21.10
C LEU A 63 16.22 0.94 -20.08
N ALA A 64 16.51 -0.14 -19.38
CA ALA A 64 17.62 -0.22 -18.41
C ALA A 64 18.97 0.01 -19.11
N ALA A 65 19.20 -0.59 -20.27
CA ALA A 65 20.41 -0.37 -21.07
C ALA A 65 20.56 1.11 -21.52
N LYS A 66 19.47 1.75 -21.92
CA LYS A 66 19.46 3.20 -22.28
C LYS A 66 19.73 4.10 -21.08
N MET A 67 19.24 3.75 -19.89
CA MET A 67 19.55 4.49 -18.66
C MET A 67 21.03 4.39 -18.27
N ILE A 68 21.63 3.22 -18.43
CA ILE A 68 23.07 3.01 -18.17
C ILE A 68 23.93 3.83 -19.17
N GLU A 69 23.52 3.92 -20.42
CA GLU A 69 24.24 4.67 -21.46
C GLU A 69 24.12 6.21 -21.23
N SER A 70 23.07 6.69 -20.58
CA SER A 70 22.89 8.12 -20.24
C SER A 70 23.65 8.56 -18.99
N THR A 71 24.22 7.63 -18.20
CA THR A 71 24.97 7.88 -16.96
C THR A 71 26.48 7.88 -17.13
N GLN A 72 27.01 8.10 -18.34
CA GLN A 72 28.46 8.35 -18.47
C GLN A 72 28.84 9.73 -17.89
N PRO A 73 29.92 9.83 -17.12
CA PRO A 73 30.25 11.03 -16.37
C PRO A 73 30.64 12.18 -17.31
N ARG A 74 29.85 13.26 -17.26
CA ARG A 74 30.20 14.53 -17.88
C ARG A 74 31.32 15.15 -17.06
N LYS A 75 32.41 15.52 -17.73
CA LYS A 75 33.60 16.16 -17.14
C LYS A 75 33.24 17.34 -16.21
N GLU A 76 33.94 17.35 -15.09
CA GLU A 76 33.91 18.37 -14.06
C GLU A 76 34.01 19.78 -14.63
N THR A 77 33.08 20.64 -14.24
CA THR A 77 33.33 22.08 -14.11
C THR A 77 32.92 22.49 -12.72
N ASN A 78 33.85 23.12 -12.04
CA ASN A 78 33.83 23.67 -10.69
C ASN A 78 32.45 24.19 -10.25
N ALA A 79 31.87 23.56 -9.21
CA ALA A 79 30.84 24.17 -8.39
C ALA A 79 31.31 24.18 -6.93
N PRO A 80 31.02 25.24 -6.18
CA PRO A 80 31.52 25.42 -4.82
C PRO A 80 30.88 24.44 -3.85
N SER A 81 31.63 24.08 -2.83
CA SER A 81 31.27 23.28 -1.66
C SER A 81 29.92 23.71 -1.06
N PRO A 82 29.02 22.79 -0.74
CA PRO A 82 27.84 23.10 0.06
C PRO A 82 28.23 23.10 1.55
N GLU A 83 28.50 24.26 2.08
CA GLU A 83 28.19 24.54 3.48
C GLU A 83 26.75 25.00 3.51
N ALA A 84 25.91 24.21 4.18
CA ALA A 84 24.81 24.66 5.02
C ALA A 84 23.93 23.46 5.38
N VAL A 85 23.97 23.10 6.62
CA VAL A 85 22.89 22.39 7.33
C VAL A 85 21.60 23.17 7.08
N GLY A 86 20.67 22.59 6.34
CA GLY A 86 19.41 23.24 6.00
C GLY A 86 18.57 23.49 7.24
N ASP A 87 18.35 24.75 7.53
CA ASP A 87 17.35 25.21 8.48
C ASP A 87 15.98 24.74 8.02
N TYR A 88 15.29 24.00 8.91
CA TYR A 88 13.87 23.72 8.76
C TYR A 88 13.13 25.06 8.77
N VAL A 89 12.55 25.45 7.64
CA VAL A 89 11.67 26.61 7.57
C VAL A 89 10.35 26.23 8.28
N ILE A 90 10.29 26.57 9.57
CA ILE A 90 9.03 26.63 10.29
C ILE A 90 8.35 27.89 9.78
N TYR A 91 7.26 27.76 9.05
CA TYR A 91 6.38 28.88 8.78
C TYR A 91 5.70 29.27 10.09
N ASP A 92 6.26 30.27 10.75
CA ASP A 92 5.65 30.96 11.87
C ASP A 92 4.50 31.81 11.33
N THR A 93 3.28 31.32 11.44
CA THR A 93 2.09 32.15 11.40
C THR A 93 1.78 32.51 12.84
N GLY A 94 2.33 33.65 13.28
CA GLY A 94 2.01 34.17 14.61
C GLY A 94 0.50 34.32 14.80
N GLU A 95 0.03 33.75 15.89
CA GLU A 95 -0.81 34.36 16.95
C GLU A 95 -1.19 33.28 17.98
N THR A 96 -0.68 33.50 19.19
CA THR A 96 -1.11 33.20 20.55
C THR A 96 -1.87 31.90 20.89
N GLU A 97 -1.16 31.06 21.58
CA GLU A 97 -1.21 30.61 22.99
C GLU A 97 -2.18 29.48 23.34
N GLU A 98 -1.59 28.25 23.49
CA GLU A 98 -1.52 27.53 24.77
C GLU A 98 -0.43 26.48 24.66
N GLU A 99 0.55 26.53 25.55
CA GLU A 99 1.75 25.70 25.57
C GLU A 99 1.39 24.22 25.89
N ALA A 100 1.21 23.38 24.86
CA ALA A 100 1.64 21.99 24.95
C ALA A 100 3.17 22.06 25.01
N SER A 101 3.79 21.53 26.07
CA SER A 101 5.12 21.89 26.48
C SER A 101 6.11 21.79 25.31
N VAL A 102 6.84 22.88 25.05
CA VAL A 102 7.96 22.98 24.10
C VAL A 102 8.98 21.85 24.28
N GLU A 103 9.02 21.24 25.48
CA GLU A 103 9.82 20.07 25.83
C GLU A 103 9.37 18.78 25.12
N ASP A 104 8.08 18.50 24.98
CA ASP A 104 7.59 17.26 24.34
C ASP A 104 7.79 17.31 22.81
N LEU A 105 7.59 18.49 22.20
CA LEU A 105 7.87 18.70 20.79
C LEU A 105 9.37 18.65 20.48
N SER A 106 10.20 19.18 21.37
CA SER A 106 11.65 19.09 21.29
C SER A 106 12.13 17.65 21.40
N ALA A 107 11.59 16.88 22.33
CA ALA A 107 11.92 15.46 22.50
C ALA A 107 11.49 14.60 21.30
N ALA A 108 10.32 14.86 20.71
CA ALA A 108 9.88 14.18 19.50
C ALA A 108 10.78 14.49 18.30
N LYS A 109 11.16 15.77 18.10
CA LYS A 109 12.11 16.18 17.07
C LYS A 109 13.49 15.55 17.26
N GLU A 110 13.97 15.43 18.50
CA GLU A 110 15.25 14.78 18.81
C GLU A 110 15.20 13.28 18.48
N LYS A 111 14.12 12.57 18.82
CA LYS A 111 13.93 11.16 18.44
C LYS A 111 13.92 10.95 16.93
N VAL A 112 13.27 11.82 16.18
CA VAL A 112 13.29 11.77 14.71
C VAL A 112 14.73 12.00 14.19
N ARG A 113 15.47 12.96 14.74
CA ARG A 113 16.88 13.18 14.40
C ARG A 113 17.77 12.00 14.74
N GLU A 114 17.56 11.34 15.89
CA GLU A 114 18.27 10.11 16.23
C GLU A 114 18.01 9.00 15.22
N CYS A 115 16.75 8.81 14.81
CA CYS A 115 16.39 7.84 13.76
C CYS A 115 17.05 8.17 12.42
N ILE A 116 17.07 9.44 12.00
CA ILE A 116 17.75 9.90 10.79
C ILE A 116 19.26 9.65 10.89
N SER A 117 19.89 10.02 12.02
CA SER A 117 21.30 9.79 12.26
C SER A 117 21.68 8.30 12.27
N LEU A 118 20.82 7.45 12.83
CA LEU A 118 20.99 5.99 12.78
C LEU A 118 20.89 5.47 11.35
N ALA A 119 19.92 5.94 10.57
CA ALA A 119 19.75 5.60 9.16
C ALA A 119 20.97 6.01 8.32
N ASP A 120 21.50 7.22 8.52
CA ASP A 120 22.70 7.71 7.82
C ASP A 120 23.97 6.93 8.17
N ASN A 121 24.09 6.49 9.42
CA ASN A 121 25.21 5.65 9.85
C ASN A 121 25.12 4.25 9.23
N LEU A 122 23.94 3.65 9.16
CA LEU A 122 23.72 2.33 8.57
C LEU A 122 23.86 2.34 7.03
N ARG A 123 23.58 3.47 6.37
CA ARG A 123 23.81 3.63 4.92
C ARG A 123 25.29 3.67 4.53
N LYS A 124 26.22 3.90 5.47
CA LYS A 124 27.66 3.98 5.21
C LYS A 124 28.35 2.61 5.16
N ASP A 125 27.76 1.58 5.75
CA ASP A 125 28.40 0.25 5.94
C ASP A 125 27.94 -0.87 4.98
N GLY A 126 27.30 -0.53 3.88
CA GLY A 126 26.76 -1.48 2.92
C GLY A 126 25.24 -1.43 2.89
N ASP A 127 24.65 -1.35 1.74
CA ASP A 127 23.24 -1.07 1.44
C ASP A 127 22.22 -2.00 2.16
N PRO A 128 21.87 -1.83 3.45
CA PRO A 128 20.87 -2.65 4.09
C PRO A 128 19.50 -2.38 3.46
N MET A 129 18.66 -3.39 3.44
CA MET A 129 17.25 -3.26 3.09
C MET A 129 16.56 -2.33 4.09
N THR A 130 15.90 -1.28 3.59
CA THR A 130 15.19 -0.33 4.45
C THR A 130 13.68 -0.52 4.29
N VAL A 131 12.99 -0.65 5.42
CA VAL A 131 11.55 -0.90 5.48
C VAL A 131 10.86 0.24 6.23
N TYR A 132 9.87 0.84 5.59
CA TYR A 132 8.97 1.83 6.17
C TYR A 132 7.63 1.16 6.44
N LEU A 133 7.36 0.85 7.71
CA LEU A 133 6.06 0.32 8.12
C LEU A 133 5.07 1.47 8.17
N THR A 134 3.94 1.35 7.47
CA THR A 134 2.93 2.41 7.43
C THR A 134 1.54 1.86 7.76
N PHE A 135 0.77 2.65 8.52
CA PHE A 135 -0.56 2.30 8.99
C PHE A 135 -1.54 3.37 8.54
N ASP A 136 -2.54 2.96 7.74
CA ASP A 136 -3.60 3.85 7.26
C ASP A 136 -4.86 3.72 8.12
N ASP A 137 -5.78 4.68 8.01
CA ASP A 137 -7.13 4.73 8.60
C ASP A 137 -7.20 5.00 10.12
N GLY A 138 -6.10 4.95 10.83
CA GLY A 138 -6.06 5.22 12.28
C GLY A 138 -6.43 6.68 12.66
N PRO A 139 -6.43 6.94 13.98
CA PRO A 139 -6.28 5.99 15.05
C PRO A 139 -7.53 5.13 15.30
N SER A 140 -7.34 3.97 15.92
CA SER A 140 -8.42 3.05 16.30
C SER A 140 -8.17 2.41 17.65
N ALA A 141 -9.06 1.53 18.09
CA ALA A 141 -8.86 0.75 19.31
C ALA A 141 -7.58 -0.11 19.27
N ASN A 142 -7.04 -0.40 18.09
CA ASN A 142 -5.81 -1.16 17.90
C ASN A 142 -4.53 -0.29 17.97
N THR A 143 -4.66 1.05 17.86
CA THR A 143 -3.50 1.96 17.92
C THR A 143 -2.61 1.74 19.14
N PRO A 144 -3.14 1.62 20.39
CA PRO A 144 -2.30 1.41 21.56
C PRO A 144 -1.49 0.12 21.49
N GLU A 145 -2.06 -0.95 20.96
CA GLU A 145 -1.38 -2.24 20.84
C GLU A 145 -0.32 -2.20 19.73
N ILE A 146 -0.61 -1.60 18.58
CA ILE A 146 0.37 -1.34 17.52
C ILE A 146 1.57 -0.55 18.08
N LEU A 147 1.32 0.54 18.79
CA LEU A 147 2.37 1.35 19.42
C LEU A 147 3.20 0.56 20.45
N SER A 148 2.53 -0.32 21.22
CA SER A 148 3.20 -1.20 22.19
C SER A 148 4.14 -2.19 21.50
N VAL A 149 3.69 -2.83 20.43
CA VAL A 149 4.51 -3.76 19.62
C VAL A 149 5.72 -3.01 19.03
N LEU A 150 5.52 -1.88 18.37
CA LEU A 150 6.61 -1.07 17.80
C LEU A 150 7.63 -0.63 18.86
N LYS A 151 7.15 -0.25 20.05
CA LYS A 151 8.00 0.14 21.18
C LYS A 151 8.83 -1.03 21.70
N ASN A 152 8.26 -2.23 21.81
CA ASN A 152 8.96 -3.42 22.30
C ASN A 152 10.13 -3.79 21.37
N HIS A 153 9.99 -3.58 20.06
CA HIS A 153 11.04 -3.77 19.05
C HIS A 153 11.94 -2.55 18.87
N GLY A 154 11.69 -1.43 19.57
CA GLY A 154 12.51 -0.22 19.48
C GLY A 154 12.44 0.51 18.14
N VAL A 155 11.44 0.23 17.30
CA VAL A 155 11.28 0.79 15.94
C VAL A 155 10.23 1.89 15.88
N LYS A 156 10.32 2.70 14.83
CA LYS A 156 9.36 3.76 14.52
C LYS A 156 8.68 3.50 13.18
N ALA A 157 7.42 3.93 13.07
CA ALA A 157 6.58 3.75 11.88
C ALA A 157 5.94 5.08 11.46
N THR A 158 5.17 5.06 10.39
CA THR A 158 4.40 6.20 9.91
C THR A 158 2.91 5.87 9.95
N PHE A 159 2.11 6.79 10.47
CA PHE A 159 0.66 6.65 10.57
C PHE A 159 0.00 7.69 9.65
N PHE A 160 -0.66 7.24 8.60
CA PHE A 160 -1.51 8.09 7.75
C PHE A 160 -2.93 8.07 8.29
N VAL A 161 -3.26 9.10 9.05
CA VAL A 161 -4.46 9.10 9.89
C VAL A 161 -5.65 9.78 9.23
N THR A 162 -6.85 9.40 9.71
CA THR A 162 -8.13 10.02 9.32
C THR A 162 -8.65 10.91 10.46
N GLY A 163 -9.70 11.71 10.20
CA GLY A 163 -10.33 12.55 11.24
C GLY A 163 -11.18 11.70 12.19
N LYS A 164 -10.71 11.47 13.39
CA LYS A 164 -11.43 10.77 14.47
C LYS A 164 -11.62 11.71 15.64
N GLU A 165 -12.87 12.10 15.88
CA GLU A 165 -13.23 12.95 17.02
C GLU A 165 -13.35 12.12 18.31
N GLY A 166 -13.24 12.80 19.45
CA GLY A 166 -13.36 12.19 20.78
C GLY A 166 -12.03 12.19 21.55
N ASP A 167 -12.14 12.22 22.87
CA ASP A 167 -10.99 12.40 23.75
C ASP A 167 -10.01 11.23 23.65
N GLU A 168 -10.52 10.01 23.57
CA GLU A 168 -9.71 8.79 23.42
C GLU A 168 -8.89 8.79 22.12
N ALA A 169 -9.51 9.17 20.99
CA ALA A 169 -8.80 9.28 19.73
C ALA A 169 -7.72 10.38 19.77
N LYS A 170 -8.00 11.52 20.43
CA LYS A 170 -7.02 12.58 20.63
C LYS A 170 -5.82 12.14 21.45
N GLU A 171 -6.02 11.31 22.47
CA GLU A 171 -4.93 10.70 23.24
C GLU A 171 -4.05 9.83 22.34
N TRP A 172 -4.63 9.04 21.44
CA TRP A 172 -3.88 8.19 20.52
C TRP A 172 -3.07 8.99 19.50
N TYR A 173 -3.61 10.07 18.90
CA TYR A 173 -2.81 10.97 18.05
C TYR A 173 -1.59 11.53 18.79
N ASN A 174 -1.81 12.01 20.02
CA ASN A 174 -0.72 12.53 20.84
C ASN A 174 0.30 11.44 21.18
N GLN A 175 -0.14 10.21 21.43
CA GLN A 175 0.75 9.09 21.70
C GLN A 175 1.59 8.72 20.48
N ILE A 176 1.00 8.67 19.27
CA ILE A 176 1.75 8.46 18.01
C ILE A 176 2.91 9.46 17.92
N VAL A 177 2.63 10.74 18.14
CA VAL A 177 3.64 11.81 18.07
C VAL A 177 4.66 11.70 19.20
N SER A 178 4.22 11.56 20.46
CA SER A 178 5.11 11.51 21.63
C SER A 178 6.02 10.29 21.62
N ASP A 179 5.59 9.19 21.04
CA ASP A 179 6.41 7.99 20.86
C ASP A 179 7.41 8.12 19.70
N GLY A 180 7.39 9.25 18.95
CA GLY A 180 8.36 9.57 17.89
C GLY A 180 8.05 8.88 16.56
N HIS A 181 6.81 8.52 16.31
CA HIS A 181 6.34 8.06 15.01
C HIS A 181 6.03 9.25 14.09
N THR A 182 6.09 9.05 12.78
CA THR A 182 5.68 10.07 11.83
C THR A 182 4.16 10.09 11.71
N LEU A 183 3.57 11.27 11.87
CA LEU A 183 2.16 11.51 11.63
C LEU A 183 1.98 12.07 10.22
N GLY A 184 1.25 11.37 9.39
CA GLY A 184 0.85 11.78 8.04
C GLY A 184 -0.68 11.88 7.94
N MET A 185 -1.14 12.51 6.87
CA MET A 185 -2.56 12.74 6.58
C MET A 185 -3.06 11.71 5.57
N HIS A 186 -4.28 11.20 5.79
CA HIS A 186 -4.93 10.29 4.85
C HIS A 186 -6.19 10.92 4.24
N SER A 187 -7.11 11.37 5.06
CA SER A 187 -8.33 12.13 4.72
C SER A 187 -9.08 12.41 6.03
N TYR A 188 -9.81 13.51 6.11
CA TYR A 188 -10.66 13.73 7.28
C TYR A 188 -11.83 12.74 7.31
N SER A 189 -12.54 12.61 6.20
CA SER A 189 -13.79 11.86 6.12
C SER A 189 -13.63 10.41 5.65
N HIS A 190 -12.56 10.11 4.93
CA HIS A 190 -12.32 8.86 4.19
C HIS A 190 -13.47 8.44 3.27
N LYS A 191 -14.24 9.43 2.76
CA LYS A 191 -15.36 9.19 1.85
C LYS A 191 -14.97 9.49 0.41
N TYR A 192 -14.66 8.46 -0.35
CA TYR A 192 -14.22 8.56 -1.74
C TYR A 192 -15.11 9.46 -2.60
N SER A 193 -16.44 9.30 -2.49
CA SER A 193 -17.41 10.11 -3.24
C SER A 193 -17.38 11.61 -2.90
N THR A 194 -16.83 11.98 -1.76
CA THR A 194 -16.68 13.37 -1.33
C THR A 194 -15.29 13.89 -1.70
N ILE A 195 -14.23 13.19 -1.26
CA ILE A 195 -12.86 13.67 -1.44
C ILE A 195 -12.42 13.73 -2.91
N TYR A 196 -12.98 12.87 -3.77
CA TYR A 196 -12.65 12.79 -5.19
C TYR A 196 -13.74 13.38 -6.10
N GLU A 197 -14.68 14.16 -5.54
CA GLU A 197 -15.70 14.86 -6.32
C GLU A 197 -15.12 16.02 -7.14
N SER A 198 -14.22 16.80 -6.53
CA SER A 198 -13.51 17.93 -7.13
C SER A 198 -12.32 18.34 -6.27
N VAL A 199 -11.43 19.18 -6.82
CA VAL A 199 -10.31 19.76 -6.07
C VAL A 199 -10.80 20.59 -4.89
N ASP A 200 -11.89 21.35 -5.04
CA ASP A 200 -12.47 22.13 -3.94
C ASP A 200 -12.98 21.23 -2.79
N ALA A 201 -13.58 20.09 -3.11
CA ALA A 201 -14.03 19.13 -2.12
C ALA A 201 -12.85 18.44 -1.41
N PHE A 202 -11.80 18.16 -2.15
CA PHE A 202 -10.53 17.63 -1.62
C PHE A 202 -9.88 18.67 -0.69
N ASP A 203 -9.79 19.94 -1.09
CA ASP A 203 -9.27 21.05 -0.28
C ASP A 203 -10.01 21.15 1.05
N ALA A 204 -11.34 21.09 1.03
CA ALA A 204 -12.15 21.17 2.26
C ALA A 204 -11.84 20.00 3.22
N ASP A 205 -11.71 18.76 2.71
CA ASP A 205 -11.37 17.57 3.52
C ASP A 205 -9.93 17.64 4.04
N PHE A 206 -8.99 18.05 3.19
CA PHE A 206 -7.57 18.24 3.51
C PHE A 206 -7.39 19.30 4.62
N THR A 207 -7.96 20.49 4.42
CA THR A 207 -7.86 21.60 5.37
C THR A 207 -8.50 21.25 6.71
N ALA A 208 -9.63 20.54 6.69
CA ALA A 208 -10.29 20.06 7.92
C ALA A 208 -9.36 19.12 8.70
N LEU A 209 -8.71 18.15 8.03
CA LEU A 209 -7.78 17.24 8.70
C LEU A 209 -6.53 17.96 9.21
N GLN A 210 -5.96 18.83 8.39
CA GLN A 210 -4.74 19.59 8.75
C GLN A 210 -4.99 20.45 10.01
N GLY A 211 -6.09 21.20 10.04
CA GLY A 211 -6.47 22.00 11.20
C GLY A 211 -6.73 21.14 12.44
N PHE A 212 -7.50 20.05 12.28
CA PHE A 212 -7.80 19.14 13.36
C PHE A 212 -6.52 18.51 13.98
N LEU A 213 -5.58 18.04 13.17
CA LEU A 213 -4.33 17.44 13.66
C LEU A 213 -3.43 18.48 14.32
N LYS A 214 -3.37 19.71 13.76
CA LYS A 214 -2.60 20.81 14.38
C LYS A 214 -3.19 21.19 15.75
N ASP A 215 -4.52 21.29 15.86
CA ASP A 215 -5.19 21.62 17.11
C ASP A 215 -5.05 20.51 18.16
N THR A 216 -5.00 19.24 17.71
CA THR A 216 -4.92 18.09 18.60
C THR A 216 -3.50 17.81 19.07
N THR A 217 -2.49 17.91 18.19
CA THR A 217 -1.13 17.44 18.45
C THR A 217 -0.08 18.57 18.44
N GLY A 218 -0.46 19.77 18.02
CA GLY A 218 0.48 20.86 17.76
C GLY A 218 1.40 20.64 16.53
N MET A 219 1.24 19.52 15.80
CA MET A 219 2.10 19.16 14.66
C MET A 219 1.50 19.62 13.34
N SER A 220 2.36 20.15 12.45
CA SER A 220 2.04 20.34 11.04
C SER A 220 2.53 19.14 10.25
N CYS A 221 1.62 18.35 9.68
CA CYS A 221 1.96 17.21 8.86
C CYS A 221 2.54 17.64 7.51
N GLN A 222 3.54 16.91 7.03
CA GLN A 222 4.18 17.14 5.72
C GLN A 222 3.91 16.02 4.72
N PHE A 223 3.30 14.93 5.18
CA PHE A 223 3.08 13.72 4.40
C PHE A 223 1.60 13.44 4.22
N TYR A 224 1.25 13.02 3.01
CA TYR A 224 -0.10 12.63 2.65
C TYR A 224 -0.12 11.25 1.98
N ARG A 225 -1.18 10.49 2.17
CA ARG A 225 -1.48 9.30 1.38
C ARG A 225 -2.91 9.37 0.90
N PHE A 226 -3.10 9.21 -0.40
CA PHE A 226 -4.43 9.19 -1.00
C PHE A 226 -5.19 7.94 -0.58
N PRO A 227 -6.45 8.04 -0.10
CA PRO A 227 -7.31 6.87 0.05
C PRO A 227 -7.41 6.06 -1.24
N GLY A 228 -7.00 4.78 -1.17
CA GLY A 228 -6.88 3.91 -2.34
C GLY A 228 -5.65 4.14 -3.22
N GLY A 229 -4.72 5.00 -2.80
CA GLY A 229 -3.49 5.34 -3.52
C GLY A 229 -3.67 6.35 -4.64
N SER A 230 -2.55 6.87 -5.16
CA SER A 230 -2.55 7.87 -6.24
C SER A 230 -3.04 7.31 -7.59
N SER A 231 -3.01 5.99 -7.77
CA SER A 231 -3.47 5.29 -8.98
C SER A 231 -4.90 4.75 -8.91
N ASN A 232 -5.69 5.19 -7.90
CA ASN A 232 -7.07 4.70 -7.77
C ASN A 232 -7.92 5.09 -8.98
N GLN A 233 -8.90 4.24 -9.30
CA GLN A 233 -9.82 4.42 -10.43
C GLN A 233 -11.22 4.90 -9.98
N VAL A 234 -11.33 5.35 -8.74
CA VAL A 234 -12.63 5.77 -8.16
C VAL A 234 -12.91 7.24 -8.45
N SER A 235 -11.84 8.05 -8.60
CA SER A 235 -11.96 9.46 -8.91
C SER A 235 -12.49 9.69 -10.34
N ASN A 236 -13.44 10.63 -10.48
CA ASN A 236 -13.84 11.16 -11.80
C ASN A 236 -13.00 12.39 -12.22
N THR A 237 -12.31 13.01 -11.28
CA THR A 237 -11.32 14.07 -11.51
C THR A 237 -9.97 13.43 -11.74
N ASP A 238 -9.14 13.99 -12.61
CA ASP A 238 -7.78 13.48 -12.85
C ASP A 238 -6.97 13.53 -11.54
N MET A 239 -6.37 12.41 -11.16
CA MET A 239 -5.57 12.34 -9.94
C MET A 239 -4.38 13.32 -9.95
N ASN A 240 -3.89 13.71 -11.13
CA ASN A 240 -2.85 14.71 -11.26
C ASN A 240 -3.28 16.08 -10.68
N GLU A 241 -4.56 16.45 -10.76
CA GLU A 241 -5.05 17.71 -10.17
C GLU A 241 -4.92 17.72 -8.63
N PHE A 242 -5.16 16.59 -7.98
CA PHE A 242 -4.96 16.46 -6.53
C PHE A 242 -3.49 16.39 -6.15
N ILE A 243 -2.65 15.77 -6.99
CA ILE A 243 -1.19 15.72 -6.79
C ILE A 243 -0.59 17.12 -6.89
N ASP A 244 -1.00 17.89 -7.91
CA ASP A 244 -0.57 19.28 -8.08
C ASP A 244 -1.01 20.13 -6.89
N TYR A 245 -2.25 19.97 -6.42
CA TYR A 245 -2.77 20.61 -5.21
C TYR A 245 -1.86 20.33 -3.99
N LEU A 246 -1.51 19.06 -3.73
CA LEU A 246 -0.62 18.71 -2.62
C LEU A 246 0.76 19.35 -2.77
N GLY A 247 1.31 19.39 -3.98
CA GLY A 247 2.59 20.04 -4.30
C GLY A 247 2.56 21.53 -4.01
N GLU A 248 1.48 22.23 -4.38
CA GLU A 248 1.27 23.66 -4.09
C GLU A 248 1.19 23.95 -2.58
N HIS A 249 0.75 22.97 -1.78
CA HIS A 249 0.68 23.05 -0.33
C HIS A 249 1.92 22.50 0.39
N GLY A 250 3.00 22.19 -0.36
CA GLY A 250 4.25 21.70 0.20
C GLY A 250 4.17 20.31 0.81
N MET A 251 3.18 19.52 0.42
CA MET A 251 2.99 18.15 0.90
C MET A 251 3.73 17.15 0.02
N ILE A 252 4.28 16.12 0.64
CA ILE A 252 4.88 14.97 -0.03
C ILE A 252 3.89 13.80 0.11
N TYR A 253 3.41 13.24 -1.01
CA TYR A 253 2.55 12.06 -0.92
C TYR A 253 3.35 10.77 -1.06
N TYR A 254 2.82 9.70 -0.48
CA TYR A 254 3.40 8.36 -0.52
C TYR A 254 2.33 7.34 -0.87
N ASP A 255 2.65 6.50 -1.85
CA ASP A 255 1.98 5.22 -2.05
C ASP A 255 2.75 4.12 -1.31
N TRP A 256 2.70 2.90 -1.82
CA TRP A 256 3.35 1.71 -1.27
C TRP A 256 3.85 0.80 -2.38
N ASN A 257 4.78 -0.06 -2.08
CA ASN A 257 5.25 -1.11 -2.97
C ASN A 257 5.18 -2.52 -2.35
N VAL A 258 4.77 -2.61 -1.08
CA VAL A 258 4.52 -3.86 -0.37
C VAL A 258 3.14 -3.77 0.29
N VAL A 259 2.33 -4.83 0.14
CA VAL A 259 0.96 -4.89 0.66
C VAL A 259 0.83 -6.02 1.67
N CYS A 260 0.40 -5.72 2.89
CA CYS A 260 0.08 -6.74 3.88
C CYS A 260 -1.12 -7.60 3.45
N GLY A 261 -2.13 -6.97 2.84
CA GLY A 261 -3.34 -7.66 2.38
C GLY A 261 -4.51 -7.59 3.36
N ASP A 262 -4.35 -6.89 4.47
CA ASP A 262 -5.33 -6.79 5.55
C ASP A 262 -6.60 -6.02 5.19
N ALA A 263 -6.61 -5.21 4.10
CA ALA A 263 -7.78 -4.47 3.62
C ALA A 263 -8.33 -4.97 2.26
N THR A 264 -7.98 -6.18 1.84
CA THR A 264 -8.53 -6.78 0.62
C THR A 264 -9.90 -7.43 0.86
N SER A 265 -10.63 -7.74 -0.22
CA SER A 265 -11.86 -8.52 -0.12
C SER A 265 -11.64 -9.98 0.30
N GLN A 266 -10.41 -10.49 0.18
CA GLN A 266 -9.99 -11.79 0.67
C GLN A 266 -9.62 -11.66 2.15
N ILE A 267 -10.14 -12.56 2.98
CA ILE A 267 -9.75 -12.65 4.40
C ILE A 267 -8.50 -13.53 4.48
N TYR A 268 -7.40 -12.93 4.94
CA TYR A 268 -6.15 -13.63 5.18
C TYR A 268 -5.99 -13.95 6.66
N THR A 269 -5.37 -15.07 6.95
CA THR A 269 -4.90 -15.41 8.29
C THR A 269 -3.69 -14.56 8.67
N THR A 270 -3.38 -14.44 9.96
CA THR A 270 -2.18 -13.74 10.45
C THR A 270 -0.90 -14.23 9.73
N ASP A 271 -0.74 -15.54 9.53
CA ASP A 271 0.46 -16.09 8.86
C ASP A 271 0.50 -15.75 7.36
N GLU A 272 -0.64 -15.67 6.69
CA GLU A 272 -0.71 -15.23 5.29
C GLU A 272 -0.38 -13.73 5.17
N LEU A 273 -0.84 -12.88 6.10
CA LEU A 273 -0.46 -11.46 6.14
C LEU A 273 1.07 -11.30 6.29
N VAL A 274 1.68 -12.07 7.17
CA VAL A 274 3.15 -12.10 7.31
C VAL A 274 3.82 -12.53 6.01
N GLN A 275 3.35 -13.62 5.39
CA GLN A 275 3.91 -14.10 4.12
C GLN A 275 3.81 -13.07 3.00
N ASN A 276 2.69 -12.34 2.89
CA ASN A 276 2.52 -11.29 1.89
C ASN A 276 3.60 -10.22 2.03
N VAL A 277 3.84 -9.73 3.24
CA VAL A 277 4.87 -8.73 3.51
C VAL A 277 6.26 -9.28 3.22
N MET A 278 6.60 -10.44 3.80
CA MET A 278 7.96 -11.00 3.71
C MET A 278 8.32 -11.45 2.30
N ALA A 279 7.36 -11.90 1.49
CA ALA A 279 7.58 -12.26 0.10
C ALA A 279 7.92 -11.05 -0.79
N ASP A 280 7.47 -9.85 -0.40
CA ASP A 280 7.61 -8.65 -1.20
C ASP A 280 8.74 -7.73 -0.72
N VAL A 281 9.00 -7.60 0.58
CA VAL A 281 10.08 -6.72 1.09
C VAL A 281 11.45 -7.09 0.52
N VAL A 282 11.71 -8.38 0.28
CA VAL A 282 12.98 -8.86 -0.29
C VAL A 282 13.21 -8.45 -1.75
N LYS A 283 12.19 -7.92 -2.43
CA LYS A 283 12.26 -7.50 -3.83
C LYS A 283 12.78 -6.07 -3.99
N TYR A 284 12.80 -5.29 -2.91
CA TYR A 284 13.07 -3.87 -2.96
C TYR A 284 14.18 -3.47 -1.99
N LYS A 285 14.99 -2.49 -2.39
CA LYS A 285 15.94 -1.82 -1.50
C LYS A 285 15.21 -0.97 -0.45
N TYR A 286 14.13 -0.32 -0.87
CA TYR A 286 13.25 0.50 -0.05
C TYR A 286 11.83 -0.03 -0.14
N SER A 287 11.28 -0.47 0.96
CA SER A 287 9.92 -1.02 1.05
C SER A 287 9.04 -0.09 1.86
N VAL A 288 7.96 0.40 1.26
CA VAL A 288 6.86 1.07 1.98
C VAL A 288 5.74 0.05 2.10
N VAL A 289 5.49 -0.41 3.32
CA VAL A 289 4.54 -1.48 3.62
C VAL A 289 3.20 -0.88 3.99
N LEU A 290 2.15 -1.21 3.24
CA LEU A 290 0.76 -0.83 3.54
C LEU A 290 0.15 -1.82 4.52
N MET A 291 -0.26 -1.30 5.67
CA MET A 291 -1.09 -1.95 6.70
C MET A 291 -2.17 -0.96 7.15
N HIS A 292 -3.17 -1.45 7.89
CA HIS A 292 -4.26 -0.60 8.37
C HIS A 292 -4.40 -0.68 9.90
N ASP A 293 -4.62 0.50 10.50
CA ASP A 293 -4.97 0.69 11.90
C ASP A 293 -6.49 0.89 12.00
N ALA A 294 -7.23 -0.20 12.04
CA ALA A 294 -8.69 -0.19 12.17
C ALA A 294 -9.14 -1.21 13.22
N ALA A 295 -10.23 -0.91 13.91
CA ALA A 295 -10.68 -1.66 15.07
C ALA A 295 -10.99 -3.15 14.81
N GLU A 296 -11.28 -3.51 13.55
CA GLU A 296 -11.55 -4.89 13.14
C GLU A 296 -10.31 -5.63 12.60
N LYS A 297 -9.11 -5.06 12.76
CA LYS A 297 -7.85 -5.57 12.20
C LYS A 297 -6.92 -6.17 13.26
N ASP A 298 -7.46 -6.94 14.20
CA ASP A 298 -6.67 -7.60 15.25
C ASP A 298 -5.57 -8.51 14.64
N SER A 299 -5.87 -9.16 13.52
CA SER A 299 -4.90 -10.00 12.78
C SER A 299 -3.71 -9.21 12.23
N THR A 300 -3.87 -7.91 11.94
CA THR A 300 -2.78 -7.02 11.54
C THR A 300 -1.83 -6.76 12.70
N VAL A 301 -2.37 -6.57 13.91
CA VAL A 301 -1.57 -6.40 15.13
C VAL A 301 -0.76 -7.67 15.44
N GLU A 302 -1.41 -8.84 15.37
CA GLU A 302 -0.72 -10.12 15.55
C GLU A 302 0.35 -10.37 14.46
N ALA A 303 0.07 -9.97 13.19
CA ALA A 303 1.03 -10.11 12.11
C ALA A 303 2.23 -9.18 12.29
N LEU A 304 2.03 -7.96 12.81
CA LEU A 304 3.08 -6.97 13.03
C LEU A 304 4.22 -7.51 13.91
N GLU A 305 3.89 -8.18 15.01
CA GLU A 305 4.88 -8.81 15.90
C GLU A 305 5.78 -9.80 15.13
N LYS A 306 5.17 -10.67 14.32
CA LYS A 306 5.89 -11.68 13.54
C LYS A 306 6.69 -11.08 12.37
N ILE A 307 6.16 -10.01 11.75
CA ILE A 307 6.85 -9.27 10.69
C ILE A 307 8.11 -8.64 11.25
N LEU A 308 8.01 -7.97 12.38
CA LEU A 308 9.15 -7.32 13.03
C LEU A 308 10.24 -8.33 13.41
N GLN A 309 9.89 -9.47 14.00
CA GLN A 309 10.83 -10.54 14.31
C GLN A 309 11.59 -11.02 13.07
N GLN A 310 10.89 -11.25 11.94
CA GLN A 310 11.54 -11.70 10.71
C GLN A 310 12.39 -10.61 10.04
N LEU A 311 11.98 -9.35 10.12
CA LEU A 311 12.77 -8.22 9.60
C LEU A 311 14.06 -8.03 10.42
N GLU A 312 14.00 -8.21 11.75
CA GLU A 312 15.18 -8.20 12.61
C GLU A 312 16.14 -9.35 12.29
N GLU A 313 15.64 -10.58 12.06
CA GLU A 313 16.44 -11.72 11.64
C GLU A 313 17.16 -11.49 10.29
N MET A 314 16.61 -10.57 9.46
CA MET A 314 17.17 -10.19 8.16
C MET A 314 18.09 -8.96 8.22
N ASP A 315 18.39 -8.44 9.40
CA ASP A 315 19.14 -7.19 9.62
C ASP A 315 18.53 -6.01 8.82
N ALA A 316 17.20 -5.98 8.65
CA ALA A 316 16.51 -4.91 7.96
C ALA A 316 16.48 -3.64 8.81
N VAL A 317 16.70 -2.49 8.17
CA VAL A 317 16.59 -1.18 8.82
C VAL A 317 15.14 -0.72 8.75
N ILE A 318 14.50 -0.54 9.89
CA ILE A 318 13.10 -0.11 9.98
C ILE A 318 13.06 1.35 10.42
N LEU A 319 12.47 2.22 9.59
CA LEU A 319 12.45 3.66 9.80
C LEU A 319 11.05 4.24 9.60
N PRO A 320 10.73 5.36 10.25
CA PRO A 320 9.58 6.19 9.87
C PRO A 320 9.90 6.95 8.58
N ILE A 321 8.87 7.34 7.83
CA ILE A 321 9.04 8.23 6.68
C ILE A 321 9.46 9.62 7.18
N THR A 322 10.47 10.18 6.53
CA THR A 322 10.99 11.54 6.76
C THR A 322 11.13 12.27 5.43
N VAL A 323 11.46 13.54 5.44
CA VAL A 323 11.70 14.34 4.20
C VAL A 323 12.85 13.82 3.35
N ASP A 324 13.78 13.06 3.95
CA ASP A 324 14.91 12.44 3.25
C ASP A 324 14.62 11.01 2.79
N SER A 325 13.43 10.48 3.09
CA SER A 325 13.06 9.13 2.68
C SER A 325 12.78 9.06 1.18
N PRO A 326 13.21 7.97 0.50
CA PRO A 326 12.87 7.75 -0.90
C PRO A 326 11.36 7.74 -1.09
N VAL A 327 10.87 8.53 -2.04
CA VAL A 327 9.45 8.60 -2.34
C VAL A 327 9.03 7.41 -3.20
N ILE A 328 7.93 6.77 -2.83
CA ILE A 328 7.32 5.67 -3.60
C ILE A 328 5.97 6.14 -4.11
N HIS A 329 5.83 6.18 -5.43
CA HIS A 329 4.59 6.53 -6.12
C HIS A 329 4.15 5.38 -7.02
N HIS A 330 2.86 5.15 -7.12
CA HIS A 330 2.29 4.30 -8.14
C HIS A 330 2.42 4.98 -9.52
N ASN A 331 2.58 4.17 -10.58
CA ASN A 331 2.55 4.70 -11.92
C ASN A 331 1.13 5.18 -12.23
N LEU A 332 0.99 6.45 -12.54
CA LEU A 332 -0.24 7.02 -13.07
C LEU A 332 -0.41 6.52 -14.51
N SER A 333 -1.48 5.82 -14.79
CA SER A 333 -1.76 5.23 -16.11
C SER A 333 -2.40 6.24 -17.06
#